data_920237ad158bb06272b4f6ee42e802e7
#
_entry.id   920237ad158bb06272b4f6ee42e802e7
#
_cell.length_a   1.000
_cell.length_b   1.000
_cell.length_c   1.000
_cell.angle_alpha   90.00
_cell.angle_beta   90.00
_cell.angle_gamma   90.00
#
_symmetry.space_group_name_H-M   'P 1'
#
loop_
_entity.id
_entity.type
_entity.pdbx_description
1 polymer ?
#
loop_
_entity_poly.entity_id
_entity_poly.type
_entity_poly.pdbx_seq_one_letter_code
_entity_poly.pdbx_strand_id
1 'polypeptide(L)'
;MESNKELVDDLKSCSQELQTTSPSKAFDDLEELNEVLENRKVIGMGEATHGTSEFFQMKDRMFRFLVEELDYRVFGLEAGFGKAIGINDYIDGESSLEEAVEGLHYGVWQTDEAAELLKWCRDYNQEASEDDKIRFYGYDMHNDISSASRLLDITETENLGDGILDALDF
;
A
#
# COMPACT_ATOMS: atom_id res chain seq x y z
N MET A 1 8.22 40.30 -12.68
CA MET A 1 7.55 40.17 -11.36
C MET A 1 6.05 39.92 -11.49
N GLU A 2 5.33 40.51 -12.46
CA GLU A 2 3.88 40.22 -12.74
C GLU A 2 3.69 38.73 -13.14
N SER A 3 4.51 38.16 -13.99
CA SER A 3 4.41 36.79 -14.46
C SER A 3 4.46 35.73 -13.31
N ASN A 4 5.26 35.99 -12.26
CA ASN A 4 5.33 35.06 -11.13
C ASN A 4 4.10 35.13 -10.22
N LYS A 5 3.45 36.29 -10.14
CA LYS A 5 2.22 36.46 -9.34
C LYS A 5 1.04 35.77 -10.03
N GLU A 6 0.91 35.95 -11.34
CA GLU A 6 -0.11 35.28 -12.15
C GLU A 6 0.02 33.75 -12.04
N LEU A 7 1.24 33.20 -12.19
CA LEU A 7 1.50 31.77 -12.00
C LEU A 7 1.14 31.27 -10.59
N VAL A 8 1.46 32.04 -9.56
CA VAL A 8 1.10 31.68 -8.17
C VAL A 8 -0.41 31.71 -7.96
N ASP A 9 -1.11 32.69 -8.51
CA ASP A 9 -2.56 32.78 -8.41
C ASP A 9 -3.24 31.64 -9.19
N ASP A 10 -2.73 31.27 -10.36
CA ASP A 10 -3.19 30.11 -11.13
C ASP A 10 -2.98 28.80 -10.37
N LEU A 11 -1.79 28.58 -9.80
CA LEU A 11 -1.51 27.39 -8.99
C LEU A 11 -2.42 27.28 -7.78
N LYS A 12 -2.70 28.40 -7.09
CA LYS A 12 -3.63 28.42 -5.96
C LYS A 12 -5.05 28.09 -6.38
N SER A 13 -5.46 28.49 -7.58
CA SER A 13 -6.83 28.24 -8.07
C SER A 13 -7.10 26.77 -8.41
N CYS A 14 -6.04 25.97 -8.63
CA CYS A 14 -6.12 24.54 -8.95
C CYS A 14 -5.48 23.64 -7.89
N SER A 15 -5.20 24.16 -6.70
CA SER A 15 -4.63 23.40 -5.58
C SER A 15 -5.61 23.33 -4.41
N GLN A 16 -5.65 22.17 -3.77
CA GLN A 16 -6.38 21.92 -2.53
C GLN A 16 -5.43 22.05 -1.34
N GLU A 17 -5.84 22.80 -0.31
CA GLU A 17 -5.07 22.90 0.93
C GLU A 17 -5.32 21.69 1.81
N LEU A 18 -4.25 20.95 2.15
CA LEU A 18 -4.31 19.86 3.10
C LEU A 18 -4.21 20.43 4.53
N GLN A 19 -5.17 20.10 5.37
CA GLN A 19 -5.19 20.55 6.77
C GLN A 19 -4.27 19.73 7.66
N THR A 20 -4.04 18.45 7.30
CA THR A 20 -3.25 17.51 8.09
C THR A 20 -2.75 16.34 7.26
N THR A 21 -1.65 15.72 7.68
CA THR A 21 -1.18 14.42 7.16
C THR A 21 -1.62 13.26 8.05
N SER A 22 -2.15 13.54 9.25
CA SER A 22 -2.50 12.52 10.24
C SER A 22 -3.60 11.58 9.75
N PRO A 23 -3.35 10.25 9.69
CA PRO A 23 -4.32 9.28 9.20
C PRO A 23 -5.55 9.10 10.10
N SER A 24 -5.49 9.55 11.36
CA SER A 24 -6.60 9.48 12.31
C SER A 24 -7.59 10.64 12.24
N LYS A 25 -7.39 11.59 11.32
CA LYS A 25 -8.27 12.76 11.17
C LYS A 25 -9.27 12.54 10.05
N ALA A 26 -10.42 13.23 10.17
CA ALA A 26 -11.46 13.24 9.16
C ALA A 26 -10.93 13.68 7.78
N PHE A 27 -11.67 13.36 6.73
CA PHE A 27 -11.26 13.55 5.33
C PHE A 27 -11.85 14.80 4.69
N ASP A 28 -12.37 15.74 5.47
CA ASP A 28 -13.07 16.95 4.96
C ASP A 28 -12.24 17.70 3.90
N ASP A 29 -10.92 17.77 4.08
CA ASP A 29 -10.00 18.40 3.15
C ASP A 29 -9.59 17.51 1.95
N LEU A 30 -10.09 16.28 1.88
CA LEU A 30 -9.92 15.36 0.75
C LEU A 30 -11.20 15.16 -0.06
N GLU A 31 -12.35 15.65 0.41
CA GLU A 31 -13.65 15.43 -0.25
C GLU A 31 -13.68 15.84 -1.73
N GLU A 32 -13.02 16.95 -2.09
CA GLU A 32 -12.96 17.41 -3.48
C GLU A 32 -12.25 16.40 -4.41
N LEU A 33 -11.43 15.50 -3.86
CA LEU A 33 -10.78 14.44 -4.64
C LEU A 33 -11.75 13.34 -5.09
N ASN A 34 -12.93 13.22 -4.48
CA ASN A 34 -13.92 12.23 -4.87
C ASN A 34 -14.25 12.33 -6.37
N GLU A 35 -14.56 13.54 -6.86
CA GLU A 35 -14.91 13.77 -8.28
C GLU A 35 -13.78 13.36 -9.24
N VAL A 36 -12.53 13.48 -8.80
CA VAL A 36 -11.35 13.17 -9.62
C VAL A 36 -11.02 11.68 -9.60
N LEU A 37 -11.25 11.00 -8.46
CA LEU A 37 -10.77 9.67 -8.17
C LEU A 37 -11.82 8.56 -8.32
N GLU A 38 -13.13 8.85 -8.18
CA GLU A 38 -14.23 7.86 -8.13
C GLU A 38 -14.25 6.87 -9.30
N ASN A 39 -13.78 7.29 -10.49
CA ASN A 39 -13.78 6.43 -11.68
C ASN A 39 -12.37 5.91 -12.02
N ARG A 40 -11.40 6.03 -11.13
CA ARG A 40 -10.03 5.56 -11.33
C ARG A 40 -9.90 4.15 -10.78
N LYS A 41 -9.20 3.28 -11.52
CA LYS A 41 -8.92 1.90 -11.08
C LYS A 41 -7.57 1.78 -10.36
N VAL A 42 -6.65 2.69 -10.64
CA VAL A 42 -5.30 2.71 -10.08
C VAL A 42 -4.93 4.14 -9.77
N ILE A 43 -4.42 4.36 -8.57
CA ILE A 43 -3.90 5.64 -8.10
C ILE A 43 -2.45 5.44 -7.70
N GLY A 44 -1.56 6.22 -8.29
CA GLY A 44 -0.13 6.22 -7.93
C GLY A 44 0.17 7.34 -6.94
N MET A 45 0.78 6.98 -5.82
CA MET A 45 1.24 7.92 -4.79
C MET A 45 2.77 7.92 -4.74
N GLY A 46 3.38 8.99 -5.26
CA GLY A 46 4.82 9.20 -5.18
C GLY A 46 5.24 9.84 -3.88
N GLU A 47 6.55 9.97 -3.69
CA GLU A 47 7.14 10.73 -2.59
C GLU A 47 8.43 11.41 -3.02
N ALA A 48 8.78 12.52 -2.38
CA ALA A 48 9.99 13.28 -2.70
C ALA A 48 11.23 12.68 -2.03
N THR A 49 11.07 12.02 -0.88
CA THR A 49 12.16 11.37 -0.13
C THR A 49 11.63 10.16 0.61
N HIS A 50 12.42 9.07 0.66
CA HIS A 50 12.15 7.95 1.57
C HIS A 50 12.40 8.37 3.02
N GLY A 51 11.60 7.83 3.96
CA GLY A 51 11.80 8.01 5.40
C GLY A 51 11.33 9.35 5.98
N THR A 52 10.58 10.16 5.23
CA THR A 52 9.90 11.34 5.76
C THR A 52 8.53 10.94 6.31
N SER A 53 8.34 11.09 7.62
CA SER A 53 7.13 10.67 8.35
C SER A 53 5.85 11.21 7.73
N GLU A 54 5.82 12.49 7.37
CA GLU A 54 4.64 13.14 6.80
C GLU A 54 4.21 12.53 5.45
N PHE A 55 5.16 12.04 4.63
CA PHE A 55 4.82 11.35 3.40
C PHE A 55 4.18 10.00 3.66
N PHE A 56 4.69 9.24 4.63
CA PHE A 56 4.07 7.97 5.03
C PHE A 56 2.70 8.17 5.65
N GLN A 57 2.57 9.14 6.55
CA GLN A 57 1.28 9.50 7.14
C GLN A 57 0.26 9.90 6.08
N MET A 58 0.69 10.68 5.06
CA MET A 58 -0.21 11.10 3.99
C MET A 58 -0.61 9.93 3.09
N LYS A 59 0.29 8.98 2.81
CA LYS A 59 -0.05 7.75 2.07
C LYS A 59 -1.06 6.90 2.85
N ASP A 60 -0.85 6.73 4.16
CA ASP A 60 -1.78 6.03 5.05
C ASP A 60 -3.14 6.74 5.03
N ARG A 61 -3.17 8.06 5.27
CA ARG A 61 -4.40 8.85 5.26
C ARG A 61 -5.14 8.77 3.94
N MET A 62 -4.42 8.90 2.82
CA MET A 62 -5.01 8.79 1.49
C MET A 62 -5.56 7.39 1.24
N PHE A 63 -4.85 6.34 1.66
CA PHE A 63 -5.33 4.97 1.48
C PHE A 63 -6.61 4.71 2.29
N ARG A 64 -6.68 5.17 3.54
CA ARG A 64 -7.92 5.07 4.34
C ARG A 64 -9.08 5.79 3.65
N PHE A 65 -8.87 7.01 3.16
CA PHE A 65 -9.86 7.74 2.38
C PHE A 65 -10.33 6.95 1.15
N LEU A 66 -9.40 6.36 0.40
CA LEU A 66 -9.73 5.54 -0.77
C LEU A 66 -10.52 4.27 -0.42
N VAL A 67 -10.23 3.66 0.72
CA VAL A 67 -10.96 2.48 1.21
C VAL A 67 -12.35 2.84 1.70
N GLU A 68 -12.46 3.87 2.54
CA GLU A 68 -13.71 4.22 3.22
C GLU A 68 -14.70 4.94 2.31
N GLU A 69 -14.22 5.78 1.37
CA GLU A 69 -15.08 6.61 0.53
C GLU A 69 -15.20 6.11 -0.93
N LEU A 70 -14.24 5.35 -1.43
CA LEU A 70 -14.15 5.00 -2.85
C LEU A 70 -13.97 3.51 -3.14
N ASP A 71 -14.17 2.64 -2.15
CA ASP A 71 -14.17 1.18 -2.28
C ASP A 71 -12.86 0.55 -2.80
N TYR A 72 -11.72 1.21 -2.61
CA TYR A 72 -10.43 0.58 -2.90
C TYR A 72 -10.10 -0.48 -1.86
N ARG A 73 -9.52 -1.60 -2.30
CA ARG A 73 -9.21 -2.74 -1.41
C ARG A 73 -7.78 -3.25 -1.55
N VAL A 74 -6.99 -2.65 -2.43
CA VAL A 74 -5.63 -3.10 -2.70
C VAL A 74 -4.63 -1.98 -2.43
N PHE A 75 -3.64 -2.26 -1.60
CA PHE A 75 -2.47 -1.41 -1.39
C PHE A 75 -1.24 -2.05 -2.02
N GLY A 76 -0.62 -1.36 -2.96
CA GLY A 76 0.65 -1.75 -3.57
C GLY A 76 1.81 -0.92 -3.02
N LEU A 77 2.89 -1.57 -2.63
CA LEU A 77 4.12 -0.90 -2.18
C LEU A 77 5.31 -1.35 -3.01
N GLU A 78 6.30 -0.48 -3.20
CA GLU A 78 7.61 -0.81 -3.75
C GLU A 78 8.41 -1.68 -2.74
N ALA A 79 7.92 -2.88 -2.53
CA ALA A 79 8.51 -3.90 -1.67
C ALA A 79 8.60 -5.22 -2.44
N GLY A 80 9.47 -6.12 -2.02
CA GLY A 80 9.64 -7.40 -2.70
C GLY A 80 8.35 -8.23 -2.70
N PHE A 81 7.90 -8.67 -3.88
CA PHE A 81 6.64 -9.38 -4.05
C PHE A 81 6.48 -10.59 -3.11
N GLY A 82 7.46 -11.50 -3.10
CA GLY A 82 7.36 -12.74 -2.31
C GLY A 82 7.34 -12.51 -0.80
N LYS A 83 8.03 -11.50 -0.31
CA LYS A 83 8.02 -11.14 1.12
C LYS A 83 6.74 -10.43 1.51
N ALA A 84 6.23 -9.55 0.65
CA ALA A 84 5.01 -8.79 0.92
C ALA A 84 3.74 -9.67 0.98
N ILE A 85 3.77 -10.87 0.40
CA ILE A 85 2.64 -11.83 0.54
C ILE A 85 2.37 -12.16 2.01
N GLY A 86 3.41 -12.35 2.84
CA GLY A 86 3.27 -12.64 4.28
C GLY A 86 2.63 -11.50 5.09
N ILE A 87 2.55 -10.29 4.53
CA ILE A 87 1.83 -9.18 5.16
C ILE A 87 0.32 -9.47 5.21
N ASN A 88 -0.22 -10.18 4.21
CA ASN A 88 -1.63 -10.58 4.21
C ASN A 88 -1.94 -11.56 5.34
N ASP A 89 -1.02 -12.45 5.71
CA ASP A 89 -1.19 -13.35 6.85
C ASP A 89 -1.40 -12.55 8.14
N TYR A 90 -0.69 -11.41 8.30
CA TYR A 90 -0.88 -10.51 9.42
C TYR A 90 -2.22 -9.78 9.39
N ILE A 91 -2.58 -9.18 8.27
CA ILE A 91 -3.84 -8.41 8.18
C ILE A 91 -5.08 -9.31 8.23
N ASP A 92 -4.94 -10.60 7.94
CA ASP A 92 -5.97 -11.63 8.15
C ASP A 92 -5.94 -12.23 9.59
N GLY A 93 -4.95 -11.86 10.41
CA GLY A 93 -4.87 -12.26 11.81
C GLY A 93 -4.06 -13.53 12.08
N GLU A 94 -3.34 -14.04 11.10
CA GLU A 94 -2.64 -15.34 11.13
C GLU A 94 -1.17 -15.24 11.56
N SER A 95 -0.58 -14.02 11.51
CA SER A 95 0.83 -13.79 11.91
C SER A 95 1.00 -12.57 12.81
N SER A 96 2.24 -12.29 13.23
CA SER A 96 2.60 -11.16 14.09
C SER A 96 2.90 -9.88 13.30
N LEU A 97 2.76 -8.71 13.97
CA LEU A 97 3.16 -7.42 13.39
C LEU A 97 4.66 -7.39 13.06
N GLU A 98 5.48 -8.03 13.88
CA GLU A 98 6.93 -8.09 13.67
C GLU A 98 7.27 -8.78 12.35
N GLU A 99 6.66 -9.94 12.08
CA GLU A 99 6.81 -10.67 10.81
C GLU A 99 6.31 -9.86 9.62
N ALA A 100 5.18 -9.14 9.75
CA ALA A 100 4.66 -8.30 8.69
C ALA A 100 5.59 -7.11 8.37
N VAL A 101 6.15 -6.45 9.38
CA VAL A 101 7.10 -5.34 9.21
C VAL A 101 8.41 -5.83 8.59
N GLU A 102 8.89 -7.00 8.98
CA GLU A 102 10.03 -7.64 8.32
C GLU A 102 9.73 -7.98 6.85
N GLY A 103 8.49 -8.33 6.53
CA GLY A 103 7.99 -8.58 5.17
C GLY A 103 8.04 -7.35 4.26
N LEU A 104 8.11 -6.13 4.80
CA LEU A 104 8.32 -4.90 4.01
C LEU A 104 9.70 -4.84 3.35
N HIS A 105 10.63 -5.70 3.75
CA HIS A 105 11.94 -6.01 3.18
C HIS A 105 12.96 -4.88 3.25
N TYR A 106 12.64 -3.69 2.72
CA TYR A 106 13.57 -2.56 2.74
C TYR A 106 13.41 -1.77 4.04
N GLY A 107 14.53 -1.48 4.72
CA GLY A 107 14.52 -0.74 5.98
C GLY A 107 13.84 0.63 5.90
N VAL A 108 13.73 1.20 4.70
CA VAL A 108 13.01 2.46 4.46
C VAL A 108 11.51 2.36 4.71
N TRP A 109 10.94 1.15 4.62
CA TRP A 109 9.52 0.87 4.88
C TRP A 109 9.27 0.32 6.30
N GLN A 110 10.32 -0.06 7.03
CA GLN A 110 10.22 -0.59 8.40
C GLN A 110 10.12 0.56 9.41
N THR A 111 9.02 1.30 9.34
CA THR A 111 8.76 2.50 10.15
C THR A 111 7.52 2.32 11.00
N ASP A 112 7.38 3.17 12.03
CA ASP A 112 6.19 3.18 12.88
C ASP A 112 4.93 3.52 12.06
N GLU A 113 5.04 4.40 11.09
CA GLU A 113 3.92 4.80 10.22
C GLU A 113 3.44 3.61 9.36
N ALA A 114 4.36 2.84 8.78
CA ALA A 114 4.00 1.64 8.03
C ALA A 114 3.37 0.58 8.95
N ALA A 115 3.90 0.41 10.16
CA ALA A 115 3.31 -0.48 11.15
C ALA A 115 1.88 -0.05 11.55
N GLU A 116 1.63 1.25 11.70
CA GLU A 116 0.28 1.79 11.98
C GLU A 116 -0.70 1.54 10.81
N LEU A 117 -0.26 1.71 9.57
CA LEU A 117 -1.06 1.37 8.41
C LEU A 117 -1.44 -0.13 8.41
N LEU A 118 -0.49 -1.02 8.66
CA LEU A 118 -0.75 -2.47 8.71
C LEU A 118 -1.72 -2.84 9.84
N LYS A 119 -1.60 -2.23 11.02
CA LYS A 119 -2.56 -2.41 12.13
C LYS A 119 -3.96 -1.99 11.72
N TRP A 120 -4.09 -0.83 11.08
CA TRP A 120 -5.38 -0.36 10.62
C TRP A 120 -5.99 -1.30 9.56
N CYS A 121 -5.20 -1.79 8.60
CA CYS A 121 -5.66 -2.78 7.63
C CYS A 121 -6.18 -4.06 8.31
N ARG A 122 -5.49 -4.53 9.36
CA ARG A 122 -5.93 -5.68 10.15
C ARG A 122 -7.24 -5.42 10.86
N ASP A 123 -7.36 -4.28 11.55
CA ASP A 123 -8.59 -3.91 12.27
C ASP A 123 -9.77 -3.81 11.30
N TYR A 124 -9.56 -3.21 10.14
CA TYR A 124 -10.56 -3.16 9.07
C TYR A 124 -11.00 -4.56 8.60
N ASN A 125 -10.04 -5.44 8.32
CA ASN A 125 -10.32 -6.79 7.83
C ASN A 125 -11.04 -7.68 8.86
N GLN A 126 -10.90 -7.42 10.15
CA GLN A 126 -11.63 -8.16 11.19
C GLN A 126 -13.14 -7.92 11.14
N GLU A 127 -13.57 -6.76 10.66
CA GLU A 127 -14.97 -6.37 10.56
C GLU A 127 -15.54 -6.54 9.12
N ALA A 128 -14.66 -6.65 8.11
CA ALA A 128 -15.02 -6.74 6.71
C ALA A 128 -15.53 -8.14 6.33
N SER A 129 -16.42 -8.21 5.32
CA SER A 129 -16.74 -9.45 4.64
C SER A 129 -15.54 -9.93 3.81
N GLU A 130 -15.52 -11.23 3.43
CA GLU A 130 -14.37 -11.78 2.68
C GLU A 130 -14.10 -11.04 1.36
N ASP A 131 -15.18 -10.58 0.69
CA ASP A 131 -15.07 -9.85 -0.58
C ASP A 131 -14.62 -8.38 -0.39
N ASP A 132 -14.74 -7.85 0.84
CA ASP A 132 -14.41 -6.47 1.19
C ASP A 132 -13.04 -6.31 1.86
N LYS A 133 -12.32 -7.39 2.09
CA LYS A 133 -11.03 -7.35 2.75
C LYS A 133 -9.98 -6.58 1.94
N ILE A 134 -9.19 -5.80 2.65
CA ILE A 134 -7.97 -5.17 2.12
C ILE A 134 -6.93 -6.25 1.82
N ARG A 135 -6.21 -6.08 0.70
CA ARG A 135 -5.07 -6.89 0.31
C ARG A 135 -3.84 -6.03 0.07
N PHE A 136 -2.69 -6.52 0.53
CA PHE A 136 -1.41 -5.86 0.40
C PHE A 136 -0.53 -6.60 -0.61
N TYR A 137 0.14 -5.86 -1.51
CA TYR A 137 1.05 -6.45 -2.50
C TYR A 137 2.34 -5.64 -2.60
N GLY A 138 3.47 -6.35 -2.64
CA GLY A 138 4.71 -5.79 -3.15
C GLY A 138 4.73 -5.88 -4.68
N TYR A 139 5.26 -4.88 -5.37
CA TYR A 139 5.38 -4.92 -6.82
C TYR A 139 6.83 -4.84 -7.33
N ASP A 140 7.80 -4.81 -6.42
CA ASP A 140 9.21 -4.88 -6.79
C ASP A 140 9.68 -6.33 -6.91
N MET A 141 10.39 -6.62 -8.01
CA MET A 141 10.96 -7.93 -8.29
C MET A 141 12.45 -8.02 -7.91
N HIS A 142 12.96 -7.06 -7.15
CA HIS A 142 14.35 -7.05 -6.74
C HIS A 142 14.64 -8.15 -5.71
N ASN A 143 15.62 -9.02 -6.00
CA ASN A 143 16.16 -10.01 -5.06
C ASN A 143 15.17 -11.12 -4.61
N ASP A 144 14.57 -11.84 -5.56
CA ASP A 144 13.36 -12.61 -5.35
C ASP A 144 13.53 -14.12 -5.08
N ILE A 145 14.49 -14.48 -4.21
CA ILE A 145 14.59 -15.85 -3.68
C ILE A 145 13.30 -16.24 -2.92
N SER A 146 12.69 -15.26 -2.23
CA SER A 146 11.46 -15.50 -1.47
C SER A 146 10.24 -15.74 -2.39
N SER A 147 10.18 -15.10 -3.56
CA SER A 147 9.15 -15.38 -4.57
C SER A 147 9.33 -16.76 -5.19
N ALA A 148 10.58 -17.18 -5.47
CA ALA A 148 10.86 -18.52 -5.96
C ALA A 148 10.47 -19.58 -4.93
N SER A 149 10.80 -19.39 -3.66
CA SER A 149 10.41 -20.30 -2.57
C SER A 149 8.88 -20.39 -2.44
N ARG A 150 8.16 -19.26 -2.53
CA ARG A 150 6.71 -19.24 -2.47
C ARG A 150 6.06 -19.94 -3.67
N LEU A 151 6.63 -19.80 -4.86
CA LEU A 151 6.18 -20.55 -6.04
C LEU A 151 6.38 -22.05 -5.85
N LEU A 152 7.50 -22.49 -5.26
CA LEU A 152 7.74 -23.89 -4.92
C LEU A 152 6.70 -24.40 -3.93
N ASP A 153 6.42 -23.67 -2.85
CA ASP A 153 5.40 -24.02 -1.87
C ASP A 153 4.02 -24.20 -2.52
N ILE A 154 3.63 -23.30 -3.43
CA ILE A 154 2.35 -23.37 -4.16
C ILE A 154 2.35 -24.59 -5.09
N THR A 155 3.44 -24.86 -5.81
CA THR A 155 3.51 -26.01 -6.73
C THR A 155 3.46 -27.35 -6.00
N GLU A 156 4.07 -27.44 -4.80
CA GLU A 156 3.99 -28.63 -3.95
C GLU A 156 2.59 -28.82 -3.38
N THR A 157 1.94 -27.75 -2.90
CA THR A 157 0.62 -27.79 -2.28
C THR A 157 -0.48 -28.12 -3.30
N GLU A 158 -0.42 -27.52 -4.47
CA GLU A 158 -1.41 -27.72 -5.55
C GLU A 158 -1.13 -28.95 -6.44
N ASN A 159 -0.08 -29.71 -6.15
CA ASN A 159 0.33 -30.89 -6.92
C ASN A 159 0.48 -30.58 -8.44
N LEU A 160 1.02 -29.40 -8.75
CA LEU A 160 1.18 -28.88 -10.12
C LEU A 160 2.30 -29.56 -10.92
N GLY A 161 2.72 -30.74 -10.48
CA GLY A 161 3.51 -31.69 -11.24
C GLY A 161 4.95 -31.28 -11.56
N ASP A 162 5.78 -32.28 -11.80
CA ASP A 162 7.23 -32.20 -12.05
C ASP A 162 7.64 -31.26 -13.21
N GLY A 163 6.72 -30.89 -14.10
CA GLY A 163 7.02 -30.07 -15.25
C GLY A 163 7.34 -28.59 -14.99
N ILE A 164 6.95 -28.04 -13.82
CA ILE A 164 7.32 -26.67 -13.45
C ILE A 164 8.68 -26.66 -12.76
N LEU A 165 8.97 -27.67 -11.97
CA LEU A 165 10.28 -27.83 -11.32
C LEU A 165 11.39 -28.03 -12.35
N ASP A 166 11.14 -28.84 -13.40
CA ASP A 166 12.06 -29.04 -14.54
C ASP A 166 12.30 -27.71 -15.33
N ALA A 167 11.33 -26.79 -15.36
CA ALA A 167 11.49 -25.49 -16.01
C ALA A 167 12.26 -24.46 -15.16
N LEU A 168 12.39 -24.68 -13.87
CA LEU A 168 13.13 -23.83 -12.92
C LEU A 168 14.55 -24.33 -12.64
N ASP A 169 14.92 -25.52 -13.15
CA ASP A 169 16.26 -26.08 -13.03
C ASP A 169 17.19 -25.40 -14.06
N PHE A 170 17.90 -24.35 -13.58
CA PHE A 170 18.94 -23.64 -14.34
C PHE A 170 20.32 -24.25 -14.09
#